data_21776497bcf32ed147bf9e639f96f798
#
_entry.id   21776497bcf32ed147bf9e639f96f798
#
_cell.length_a   1.000
_cell.length_b   1.000
_cell.length_c   1.000
_cell.angle_alpha   90.00
_cell.angle_beta   90.00
_cell.angle_gamma   90.00
#
_symmetry.space_group_name_H-M   'P 1'
#
loop_
_entity.id
_entity.type
_entity.pdbx_description
1 polymer ?
#
loop_
_entity_poly.entity_id
_entity_poly.type
_entity_poly.pdbx_seq_one_letter_code
_entity_poly.pdbx_strand_id
1 'polypeptide(L)'
;MIEPIKIDLSGLKGQFSLDDKTVDQLTETCVNKVTALIKQRWEAEAKRGLHSTLPVYLQNLNQIDKGRFNKMIILTGELPNMIEQGASPFDMKEGFKKSKLVKYTVPIYNRKGKQIRKGGDWYLTIPFRQGTPGIVGQAGFANEMPQEIYAVMVHRNPGVPLTAREIPEPYDVPRSRAAIIDEKTNQTLYAEYQHKSSIYEGLTKYAAAYQQIVQNTYKSFRRAGENSDPLSWIHKGIKPHNFAENAVQGTDVEQIVENEVLQFLDTALS
;
A
#
# COMPACT_ATOMS: atom_id res chain seq x y z
N MET A 1 -10.24 -15.16 -9.79
CA MET A 1 -10.92 -14.35 -10.84
C MET A 1 -12.38 -14.30 -10.44
N ILE A 2 -12.96 -13.11 -10.31
CA ILE A 2 -14.38 -12.96 -9.95
C ILE A 2 -15.21 -13.29 -11.18
N GLU A 3 -16.25 -14.11 -11.01
CA GLU A 3 -17.17 -14.46 -12.11
C GLU A 3 -17.99 -13.24 -12.54
N PRO A 4 -18.36 -13.13 -13.82
CA PRO A 4 -19.18 -12.03 -14.30
C PRO A 4 -20.61 -12.13 -13.74
N ILE A 5 -21.10 -11.02 -13.19
CA ILE A 5 -22.49 -10.89 -12.76
C ILE A 5 -23.36 -10.70 -14.00
N LYS A 6 -24.41 -11.53 -14.14
CA LYS A 6 -25.36 -11.47 -15.24
C LYS A 6 -26.72 -11.03 -14.71
N ILE A 7 -27.31 -10.03 -15.37
CA ILE A 7 -28.66 -9.54 -15.10
C ILE A 7 -29.52 -9.83 -16.32
N ASP A 8 -30.54 -10.67 -16.17
CA ASP A 8 -31.48 -11.04 -17.23
C ASP A 8 -32.91 -10.63 -16.80
N LEU A 9 -33.46 -9.66 -17.49
CA LEU A 9 -34.81 -9.15 -17.27
C LEU A 9 -35.79 -9.53 -18.41
N SER A 10 -35.40 -10.45 -19.29
CA SER A 10 -36.23 -10.84 -20.44
C SER A 10 -37.61 -11.41 -20.05
N GLY A 11 -37.72 -12.03 -18.87
CA GLY A 11 -38.97 -12.58 -18.36
C GLY A 11 -40.04 -11.51 -18.09
N LEU A 12 -39.66 -10.23 -17.85
CA LEU A 12 -40.60 -9.15 -17.58
C LEU A 12 -41.49 -8.80 -18.78
N LYS A 13 -41.04 -9.06 -20.00
CA LYS A 13 -41.80 -8.83 -21.23
C LYS A 13 -43.12 -9.58 -21.24
N GLY A 14 -43.12 -10.84 -20.83
CA GLY A 14 -44.33 -11.68 -20.80
C GLY A 14 -45.28 -11.37 -19.63
N GLN A 15 -44.74 -10.95 -18.49
CA GLN A 15 -45.51 -10.70 -17.28
C GLN A 15 -46.20 -9.32 -17.26
N PHE A 16 -45.53 -8.28 -17.81
CA PHE A 16 -46.01 -6.89 -17.72
C PHE A 16 -46.27 -6.24 -19.09
N SER A 17 -46.24 -6.99 -20.18
CA SER A 17 -46.45 -6.49 -21.55
C SER A 17 -45.54 -5.31 -21.93
N LEU A 18 -44.28 -5.31 -21.43
CA LEU A 18 -43.30 -4.28 -21.70
C LEU A 18 -42.72 -4.43 -23.09
N ASP A 19 -42.47 -3.32 -23.79
CA ASP A 19 -41.73 -3.35 -25.07
C ASP A 19 -40.24 -3.54 -24.88
N ASP A 20 -39.56 -3.94 -25.97
CA ASP A 20 -38.11 -4.21 -25.95
C ASP A 20 -37.28 -3.00 -25.50
N LYS A 21 -37.69 -1.81 -25.93
CA LYS A 21 -36.98 -0.55 -25.59
C LYS A 21 -37.04 -0.27 -24.09
N THR A 22 -38.15 -0.50 -23.47
CA THR A 22 -38.37 -0.31 -22.03
C THR A 22 -37.57 -1.31 -21.21
N VAL A 23 -37.57 -2.59 -21.60
CA VAL A 23 -36.79 -3.61 -20.92
C VAL A 23 -35.27 -3.33 -21.07
N ASP A 24 -34.83 -2.85 -22.23
CA ASP A 24 -33.45 -2.43 -22.45
C ASP A 24 -33.05 -1.25 -21.55
N GLN A 25 -33.90 -0.23 -21.41
CA GLN A 25 -33.65 0.93 -20.54
C GLN A 25 -33.55 0.49 -19.08
N LEU A 26 -34.45 -0.37 -18.64
CA LEU A 26 -34.43 -0.89 -17.27
C LEU A 26 -33.17 -1.73 -17.02
N THR A 27 -32.80 -2.61 -17.97
CA THR A 27 -31.57 -3.40 -17.87
C THR A 27 -30.34 -2.53 -17.78
N GLU A 28 -30.25 -1.48 -18.59
CA GLU A 28 -29.14 -0.51 -18.53
C GLU A 28 -29.07 0.19 -17.16
N THR A 29 -30.23 0.59 -16.63
CA THR A 29 -30.31 1.23 -15.31
C THR A 29 -29.84 0.29 -14.19
N CYS A 30 -30.30 -0.97 -14.21
CA CYS A 30 -29.87 -1.99 -13.26
C CYS A 30 -28.36 -2.25 -13.33
N VAL A 31 -27.83 -2.43 -14.56
CA VAL A 31 -26.37 -2.65 -14.77
C VAL A 31 -25.54 -1.47 -14.26
N ASN A 32 -25.96 -0.24 -14.54
CA ASN A 32 -25.27 0.95 -14.08
C ASN A 32 -25.31 1.06 -12.56
N LYS A 33 -26.44 0.82 -11.93
CA LYS A 33 -26.62 0.93 -10.48
C LYS A 33 -25.82 -0.14 -9.73
N VAL A 34 -25.91 -1.38 -10.16
CA VAL A 34 -25.14 -2.50 -9.58
C VAL A 34 -23.64 -2.22 -9.69
N THR A 35 -23.16 -1.80 -10.88
CA THR A 35 -21.74 -1.48 -11.09
C THR A 35 -21.26 -0.36 -10.17
N ALA A 36 -22.06 0.72 -10.05
CA ALA A 36 -21.71 1.86 -9.20
C ALA A 36 -21.66 1.46 -7.72
N LEU A 37 -22.60 0.64 -7.24
CA LEU A 37 -22.62 0.18 -5.85
C LEU A 37 -21.47 -0.77 -5.54
N ILE A 38 -21.13 -1.69 -6.42
CA ILE A 38 -19.96 -2.58 -6.25
C ILE A 38 -18.69 -1.74 -6.20
N LYS A 39 -18.51 -0.78 -7.10
CA LYS A 39 -17.33 0.11 -7.09
C LYS A 39 -17.26 0.91 -5.79
N GLN A 40 -18.36 1.49 -5.35
CA GLN A 40 -18.43 2.26 -4.10
C GLN A 40 -18.05 1.38 -2.88
N ARG A 41 -18.55 0.15 -2.82
CA ARG A 41 -18.21 -0.80 -1.77
C ARG A 41 -16.74 -1.19 -1.81
N TRP A 42 -16.20 -1.47 -2.99
CA TRP A 42 -14.78 -1.77 -3.16
C TRP A 42 -13.91 -0.62 -2.66
N GLU A 43 -14.24 0.62 -3.03
CA GLU A 43 -13.56 1.81 -2.51
C GLU A 43 -13.67 1.93 -0.98
N ALA A 44 -14.84 1.62 -0.41
CA ALA A 44 -15.05 1.66 1.03
C ALA A 44 -14.22 0.61 1.78
N GLU A 45 -14.15 -0.62 1.28
CA GLU A 45 -13.30 -1.67 1.83
C GLU A 45 -11.81 -1.27 1.77
N ALA A 46 -11.36 -0.75 0.63
CA ALA A 46 -9.99 -0.25 0.49
C ALA A 46 -9.68 0.89 1.48
N LYS A 47 -10.63 1.82 1.71
CA LYS A 47 -10.49 2.92 2.69
C LYS A 47 -10.38 2.42 4.13
N ARG A 48 -11.02 1.31 4.46
CA ARG A 48 -10.92 0.69 5.80
C ARG A 48 -9.59 -0.01 6.01
N GLY A 49 -9.07 -0.68 4.96
CA GLY A 49 -7.89 -1.54 5.06
C GLY A 49 -6.56 -0.87 4.73
N LEU A 50 -6.56 0.24 4.00
CA LEU A 50 -5.36 0.89 3.50
C LEU A 50 -5.19 2.30 4.06
N HIS A 51 -3.92 2.67 4.29
CA HIS A 51 -3.54 4.02 4.76
C HIS A 51 -2.65 4.73 3.73
N SER A 52 -1.33 4.55 3.81
CA SER A 52 -0.38 5.25 2.95
C SER A 52 -0.46 4.84 1.47
N THR A 53 -0.89 3.63 1.17
CA THR A 53 -1.06 3.08 -0.19
C THR A 53 -2.41 3.37 -0.81
N LEU A 54 -3.39 3.85 -0.01
CA LEU A 54 -4.75 4.11 -0.45
C LEU A 54 -4.84 5.02 -1.68
N PRO A 55 -4.14 6.17 -1.76
CA PRO A 55 -4.23 7.05 -2.93
C PRO A 55 -3.82 6.36 -4.22
N VAL A 56 -2.73 5.57 -4.17
CA VAL A 56 -2.24 4.80 -5.32
C VAL A 56 -3.23 3.71 -5.71
N TYR A 57 -3.83 3.02 -4.73
CA TYR A 57 -4.82 1.98 -4.97
C TYR A 57 -6.06 2.54 -5.67
N LEU A 58 -6.66 3.60 -5.13
CA LEU A 58 -7.87 4.22 -5.70
C LEU A 58 -7.64 4.86 -7.07
N GLN A 59 -6.46 5.43 -7.31
CA GLN A 59 -6.10 5.99 -8.62
C GLN A 59 -6.07 4.91 -9.72
N ASN A 60 -5.83 3.67 -9.35
CA ASN A 60 -5.75 2.53 -10.26
C ASN A 60 -7.04 1.69 -10.32
N LEU A 61 -8.08 2.05 -9.56
CA LEU A 61 -9.39 1.42 -9.59
C LEU A 61 -10.31 2.15 -10.55
N ASN A 62 -10.50 1.58 -11.74
CA ASN A 62 -11.23 2.22 -12.83
C ASN A 62 -12.46 1.42 -13.25
N GLN A 63 -13.48 2.14 -13.74
CA GLN A 63 -14.60 1.55 -14.44
C GLN A 63 -14.39 1.73 -15.94
N ILE A 64 -14.66 0.70 -16.71
CA ILE A 64 -14.63 0.72 -18.17
C ILE A 64 -16.00 0.30 -18.71
N ASP A 65 -16.54 1.10 -19.59
CA ASP A 65 -17.77 0.80 -20.31
C ASP A 65 -17.44 0.05 -21.59
N LYS A 66 -17.80 -1.23 -21.66
CA LYS A 66 -17.61 -2.10 -22.83
C LYS A 66 -18.82 -2.09 -23.78
N GLY A 67 -19.87 -1.38 -23.43
CA GLY A 67 -21.11 -1.26 -24.16
C GLY A 67 -22.28 -0.94 -23.23
N ARG A 68 -23.49 -0.80 -23.79
CA ARG A 68 -24.68 -0.38 -23.06
C ARG A 68 -24.96 -1.24 -21.82
N PHE A 69 -24.83 -2.56 -21.97
CA PHE A 69 -25.13 -3.55 -20.93
C PHE A 69 -23.88 -4.24 -20.36
N ASN A 70 -22.70 -3.76 -20.71
CA ASN A 70 -21.46 -4.39 -20.28
C ASN A 70 -20.53 -3.37 -19.62
N LYS A 71 -20.43 -3.43 -18.31
CA LYS A 71 -19.56 -2.61 -17.50
C LYS A 71 -18.51 -3.48 -16.81
N MET A 72 -17.31 -2.95 -16.67
CA MET A 72 -16.20 -3.63 -16.04
C MET A 72 -15.53 -2.71 -15.02
N ILE A 73 -15.27 -3.23 -13.83
CA ILE A 73 -14.41 -2.57 -12.83
C ILE A 73 -13.05 -3.26 -12.89
N ILE A 74 -12.00 -2.50 -13.07
CA ILE A 74 -10.64 -3.03 -13.17
C ILE A 74 -9.72 -2.35 -12.15
N LEU A 75 -8.82 -3.15 -11.60
CA LEU A 75 -7.69 -2.68 -10.81
C LEU A 75 -6.42 -2.87 -11.63
N THR A 76 -5.66 -1.79 -11.83
CA THR A 76 -4.42 -1.81 -12.61
C THR A 76 -3.22 -1.51 -11.72
N GLY A 77 -1.99 -1.77 -12.25
CA GLY A 77 -0.75 -1.49 -11.55
C GLY A 77 -0.27 -2.64 -10.67
N GLU A 78 1.05 -2.74 -10.51
CA GLU A 78 1.72 -3.82 -9.79
C GLU A 78 1.38 -3.79 -8.28
N LEU A 79 1.58 -2.64 -7.62
CA LEU A 79 1.32 -2.51 -6.18
C LEU A 79 -0.16 -2.73 -5.81
N PRO A 80 -1.16 -2.14 -6.50
CA PRO A 80 -2.56 -2.44 -6.23
C PRO A 80 -2.90 -3.93 -6.37
N ASN A 81 -2.39 -4.60 -7.40
CA ASN A 81 -2.62 -6.04 -7.59
C ASN A 81 -1.94 -6.89 -6.51
N MET A 82 -0.72 -6.52 -6.07
CA MET A 82 -0.07 -7.19 -4.93
C MET A 82 -0.86 -7.03 -3.63
N ILE A 83 -1.51 -5.89 -3.41
CA ILE A 83 -2.37 -5.64 -2.26
C ILE A 83 -3.62 -6.51 -2.33
N GLU A 84 -4.25 -6.57 -3.50
CA GLU A 84 -5.50 -7.31 -3.71
C GLU A 84 -5.29 -8.82 -3.60
N GLN A 85 -4.31 -9.36 -4.33
CA GLN A 85 -4.08 -10.80 -4.48
C GLN A 85 -3.04 -11.37 -3.52
N GLY A 86 -2.37 -10.47 -2.77
CA GLY A 86 -1.18 -10.84 -2.00
C GLY A 86 0.08 -10.95 -2.86
N ALA A 87 1.22 -11.06 -2.20
CA ALA A 87 2.50 -11.30 -2.83
C ALA A 87 3.36 -12.23 -1.97
N SER A 88 4.05 -13.16 -2.61
CA SER A 88 5.08 -13.98 -1.97
C SER A 88 6.23 -13.10 -1.46
N PRO A 89 7.09 -13.61 -0.56
CA PRO A 89 8.30 -12.90 -0.16
C PRO A 89 9.17 -12.51 -1.35
N PHE A 90 9.67 -11.27 -1.36
CA PHE A 90 10.46 -10.74 -2.47
C PHE A 90 11.58 -9.81 -2.02
N ASP A 91 12.62 -9.67 -2.86
CA ASP A 91 13.72 -8.72 -2.65
C ASP A 91 13.30 -7.31 -3.12
N MET A 92 13.17 -6.39 -2.18
CA MET A 92 12.82 -5.00 -2.47
C MET A 92 13.91 -4.24 -3.26
N LYS A 93 15.16 -4.73 -3.29
CA LYS A 93 16.28 -4.06 -3.98
C LYS A 93 16.01 -3.92 -5.48
N GLU A 94 15.31 -4.89 -6.09
CA GLU A 94 14.90 -4.82 -7.49
C GLU A 94 14.05 -3.56 -7.79
N GLY A 95 13.09 -3.27 -6.92
CA GLY A 95 12.28 -2.06 -7.02
C GLY A 95 13.07 -0.79 -6.72
N PHE A 96 13.95 -0.83 -5.73
CA PHE A 96 14.77 0.32 -5.34
C PHE A 96 15.72 0.77 -6.45
N LYS A 97 16.31 -0.17 -7.18
CA LYS A 97 17.22 0.11 -8.30
C LYS A 97 16.53 0.89 -9.43
N LYS A 98 15.22 0.71 -9.61
CA LYS A 98 14.41 1.42 -10.62
C LYS A 98 13.95 2.83 -10.17
N SER A 99 14.21 3.21 -8.92
CA SER A 99 13.79 4.50 -8.37
C SER A 99 14.52 5.68 -9.04
N LYS A 100 13.80 6.76 -9.32
CA LYS A 100 14.37 8.03 -9.81
C LYS A 100 15.32 8.69 -8.79
N LEU A 101 15.30 8.26 -7.53
CA LEU A 101 16.13 8.78 -6.44
C LEU A 101 17.44 7.99 -6.25
N VAL A 102 17.69 6.99 -7.08
CA VAL A 102 18.94 6.23 -7.06
C VAL A 102 20.13 7.15 -7.34
N LYS A 103 21.19 6.95 -6.57
CA LYS A 103 22.48 7.61 -6.73
C LYS A 103 23.55 6.57 -6.99
N TYR A 104 24.66 7.01 -7.54
CA TYR A 104 25.80 6.15 -7.82
C TYR A 104 27.02 6.62 -7.01
N THR A 105 27.80 5.67 -6.53
CA THR A 105 29.04 5.96 -5.81
C THR A 105 30.05 6.57 -6.77
N VAL A 106 30.84 7.53 -6.29
CA VAL A 106 31.96 8.09 -7.05
C VAL A 106 33.25 7.37 -6.71
N PRO A 107 34.21 7.29 -7.64
CA PRO A 107 35.54 6.74 -7.36
C PRO A 107 36.22 7.56 -6.26
N ILE A 108 36.95 6.88 -5.38
CA ILE A 108 37.78 7.53 -4.34
C ILE A 108 39.23 7.21 -4.61
N TYR A 109 40.07 8.23 -4.59
CA TYR A 109 41.50 8.15 -4.77
C TYR A 109 42.24 8.55 -3.48
N ASN A 110 43.36 7.92 -3.18
CA ASN A 110 44.22 8.34 -2.07
C ASN A 110 45.05 9.57 -2.46
N ARG A 111 45.81 10.12 -1.50
CA ARG A 111 46.71 11.28 -1.73
C ARG A 111 47.78 11.03 -2.81
N LYS A 112 48.09 9.77 -3.11
CA LYS A 112 49.09 9.34 -4.13
C LYS A 112 48.41 9.07 -5.50
N GLY A 113 47.12 9.43 -5.69
CA GLY A 113 46.39 9.21 -6.94
C GLY A 113 45.96 7.73 -7.19
N LYS A 114 46.24 6.82 -6.27
CA LYS A 114 45.80 5.41 -6.40
C LYS A 114 44.33 5.30 -6.04
N GLN A 115 43.52 4.66 -6.91
CA GLN A 115 42.10 4.39 -6.66
C GLN A 115 41.93 3.42 -5.47
N ILE A 116 41.27 3.87 -4.41
CA ILE A 116 40.93 3.10 -3.21
C ILE A 116 39.58 2.43 -3.37
N ARG A 117 38.65 3.12 -4.02
CA ARG A 117 37.30 2.64 -4.23
C ARG A 117 36.87 2.87 -5.67
N LYS A 118 36.37 1.82 -6.32
CA LYS A 118 35.73 1.90 -7.63
C LYS A 118 34.36 2.56 -7.45
N GLY A 119 34.00 3.53 -8.30
CA GLY A 119 32.67 4.09 -8.35
C GLY A 119 31.73 3.26 -9.22
N GLY A 120 30.50 3.70 -9.32
CA GLY A 120 29.48 3.13 -10.19
C GLY A 120 28.47 2.23 -9.48
N ASP A 121 28.69 1.85 -8.22
CA ASP A 121 27.69 1.09 -7.45
C ASP A 121 26.47 1.95 -7.15
N TRP A 122 25.30 1.46 -7.45
CA TRP A 122 24.06 2.16 -7.12
C TRP A 122 23.77 2.11 -5.62
N TYR A 123 23.13 3.15 -5.12
CA TYR A 123 22.52 3.16 -3.78
C TYR A 123 21.28 4.06 -3.72
N LEU A 124 20.37 3.70 -2.83
CA LEU A 124 19.21 4.50 -2.47
C LEU A 124 19.25 4.77 -0.97
N THR A 125 19.06 6.02 -0.57
CA THR A 125 18.90 6.39 0.84
C THR A 125 17.41 6.46 1.16
N ILE A 126 16.96 5.58 2.04
CA ILE A 126 15.55 5.42 2.39
C ILE A 126 15.32 6.07 3.76
N PRO A 127 14.49 7.12 3.83
CA PRO A 127 14.12 7.74 5.10
C PRO A 127 13.04 6.92 5.81
N PHE A 128 13.21 6.71 7.11
CA PHE A 128 12.20 6.17 8.01
C PHE A 128 11.78 7.24 8.99
N ARG A 129 10.54 7.71 8.83
CA ARG A 129 9.96 8.69 9.74
C ARG A 129 9.47 7.99 10.99
N GLN A 130 9.92 8.46 12.15
CA GLN A 130 9.50 7.95 13.45
C GLN A 130 8.43 8.86 14.04
N GLY A 131 7.35 8.28 14.55
CA GLY A 131 6.31 9.01 15.28
C GLY A 131 6.75 9.38 16.68
N THR A 132 6.24 10.47 17.23
CA THR A 132 6.38 10.78 18.65
C THR A 132 5.49 9.88 19.50
N PRO A 133 5.79 9.68 20.80
CA PRO A 133 4.92 8.89 21.67
C PRO A 133 3.47 9.40 21.67
N GLY A 134 2.51 8.48 21.62
CA GLY A 134 1.08 8.79 21.55
C GLY A 134 0.52 9.02 20.15
N ILE A 135 1.35 8.99 19.08
CA ILE A 135 0.88 9.00 17.68
C ILE A 135 0.60 7.57 17.24
N VAL A 136 -0.54 7.04 17.62
CA VAL A 136 -0.97 5.69 17.22
C VAL A 136 -1.67 5.75 15.87
N GLY A 137 -1.21 4.91 14.92
CA GLY A 137 -1.94 4.63 13.66
C GLY A 137 -1.94 5.74 12.61
N GLN A 138 -1.16 6.82 12.77
CA GLN A 138 -1.05 7.83 11.74
C GLN A 138 -0.23 7.33 10.54
N ALA A 139 -0.78 7.50 9.35
CA ALA A 139 -0.11 7.16 8.11
C ALA A 139 1.21 7.93 7.94
N GLY A 140 2.25 7.26 7.45
CA GLY A 140 3.54 7.86 7.11
C GLY A 140 4.62 7.75 8.19
N PHE A 141 4.36 7.08 9.30
CA PHE A 141 5.37 6.75 10.29
C PHE A 141 5.80 5.28 10.18
N ALA A 142 7.12 5.04 10.27
CA ALA A 142 7.65 3.68 10.25
C ALA A 142 7.39 2.96 11.57
N ASN A 143 7.58 3.67 12.68
CA ASN A 143 7.30 3.18 14.04
C ASN A 143 7.00 4.38 14.94
N GLU A 144 6.35 4.13 16.07
CA GLU A 144 6.28 5.06 17.18
C GLU A 144 7.57 4.96 18.02
N MET A 145 8.13 6.10 18.42
CA MET A 145 9.30 6.10 19.29
C MET A 145 8.90 5.75 20.71
N PRO A 146 9.66 4.90 21.41
CA PRO A 146 9.58 4.78 22.86
C PRO A 146 9.83 6.11 23.55
N GLN A 147 9.24 6.28 24.74
CA GLN A 147 9.35 7.51 25.51
C GLN A 147 10.81 7.86 25.84
N GLU A 148 11.64 6.86 26.11
CA GLU A 148 13.06 6.99 26.44
C GLU A 148 13.87 7.54 25.26
N ILE A 149 13.60 7.05 24.05
CA ILE A 149 14.23 7.56 22.83
C ILE A 149 13.76 8.99 22.56
N TYR A 150 12.48 9.26 22.75
CA TYR A 150 11.92 10.60 22.56
C TYR A 150 12.53 11.61 23.55
N ALA A 151 12.69 11.24 24.81
CA ALA A 151 13.31 12.10 25.84
C ALA A 151 14.73 12.53 25.45
N VAL A 152 15.53 11.62 24.88
CA VAL A 152 16.86 11.95 24.36
C VAL A 152 16.76 12.89 23.15
N MET A 153 15.84 12.62 22.23
CA MET A 153 15.73 13.35 20.97
C MET A 153 15.12 14.74 21.08
N VAL A 154 14.24 14.99 22.05
CA VAL A 154 13.56 16.28 22.19
C VAL A 154 14.55 17.41 22.54
N HIS A 155 15.56 17.12 23.37
CA HIS A 155 16.59 18.06 23.80
C HIS A 155 17.77 18.18 22.80
N ARG A 156 17.81 17.30 21.79
CA ARG A 156 18.91 17.26 20.81
C ARG A 156 18.80 18.39 19.79
N ASN A 157 19.95 18.95 19.42
CA ASN A 157 19.99 19.97 18.35
C ASN A 157 19.54 19.40 17.02
N PRO A 158 18.76 20.14 16.20
CA PRO A 158 18.39 19.72 14.86
C PRO A 158 19.63 19.41 14.00
N GLY A 159 19.52 18.35 13.18
CA GLY A 159 20.59 17.91 12.29
C GLY A 159 21.65 17.01 12.94
N VAL A 160 21.65 16.84 14.27
CA VAL A 160 22.63 15.99 14.97
C VAL A 160 22.05 14.57 15.11
N PRO A 161 22.69 13.54 14.50
CA PRO A 161 22.22 12.16 14.58
C PRO A 161 22.45 11.54 15.97
N LEU A 162 21.57 10.63 16.38
CA LEU A 162 21.76 9.82 17.56
C LEU A 162 22.82 8.74 17.28
N THR A 163 23.85 8.66 18.13
CA THR A 163 24.89 7.66 18.00
C THR A 163 24.53 6.38 18.75
N ALA A 164 25.14 5.24 18.38
CA ALA A 164 24.87 3.95 19.02
C ALA A 164 25.06 3.98 20.55
N ARG A 165 26.05 4.74 21.03
CA ARG A 165 26.39 4.84 22.48
C ARG A 165 25.36 5.66 23.29
N GLU A 166 24.55 6.46 22.63
CA GLU A 166 23.57 7.34 23.25
C GLU A 166 22.16 6.74 23.23
N ILE A 167 21.99 5.58 22.61
CA ILE A 167 20.72 4.88 22.57
C ILE A 167 20.51 4.19 23.92
N PRO A 168 19.41 4.50 24.65
CA PRO A 168 19.10 3.82 25.91
C PRO A 168 18.85 2.32 25.72
N GLU A 169 19.23 1.51 26.71
CA GLU A 169 18.77 0.13 26.80
C GLU A 169 17.23 0.07 27.04
N PRO A 170 16.52 -0.90 26.48
CA PRO A 170 16.97 -2.03 25.67
C PRO A 170 16.96 -1.73 24.15
N TYR A 171 16.93 -0.47 23.72
CA TYR A 171 16.75 -0.04 22.33
C TYR A 171 18.05 0.03 21.52
N ASP A 172 19.18 -0.17 22.13
CA ASP A 172 20.52 -0.21 21.51
C ASP A 172 20.79 -1.50 20.72
N VAL A 173 19.93 -2.51 20.91
CA VAL A 173 20.07 -3.82 20.28
C VAL A 173 19.76 -3.75 18.77
N PRO A 174 20.60 -4.38 17.92
CA PRO A 174 20.33 -4.52 16.50
C PRO A 174 19.00 -5.27 16.25
N ARG A 175 18.20 -4.77 15.33
CA ARG A 175 16.94 -5.42 14.95
C ARG A 175 17.22 -6.75 14.27
N SER A 176 16.48 -7.79 14.65
CA SER A 176 16.46 -9.08 13.96
C SER A 176 15.18 -9.22 13.13
N ARG A 177 15.30 -9.92 12.01
CA ARG A 177 14.18 -10.41 11.23
C ARG A 177 14.17 -11.94 11.32
N ALA A 178 13.08 -12.51 11.82
CA ALA A 178 12.88 -13.95 11.86
C ALA A 178 13.00 -14.60 10.47
N ALA A 179 13.31 -15.87 10.42
CA ALA A 179 13.23 -16.64 9.19
C ALA A 179 11.84 -16.52 8.57
N ILE A 180 11.76 -16.49 7.24
CA ILE A 180 10.50 -16.49 6.50
C ILE A 180 10.25 -17.92 6.03
N ILE A 181 9.13 -18.47 6.48
CA ILE A 181 8.71 -19.85 6.23
C ILE A 181 7.51 -19.81 5.27
N ASP A 182 7.49 -20.69 4.30
CA ASP A 182 6.32 -20.92 3.44
C ASP A 182 5.21 -21.59 4.28
N GLU A 183 4.06 -20.94 4.35
CA GLU A 183 2.91 -21.42 5.13
C GLU A 183 2.35 -22.75 4.59
N LYS A 184 2.58 -23.09 3.30
CA LYS A 184 2.05 -24.33 2.69
C LYS A 184 3.00 -25.52 2.81
N THR A 185 4.28 -25.28 2.62
CA THR A 185 5.30 -26.34 2.55
C THR A 185 6.10 -26.47 3.83
N ASN A 186 5.96 -25.52 4.77
CA ASN A 186 6.76 -25.40 5.99
C ASN A 186 8.27 -25.34 5.72
N GLN A 187 8.67 -24.92 4.52
CA GLN A 187 10.08 -24.74 4.15
C GLN A 187 10.54 -23.32 4.44
N THR A 188 11.76 -23.18 4.94
CA THR A 188 12.38 -21.86 5.13
C THR A 188 12.76 -21.27 3.78
N LEU A 189 12.10 -20.21 3.37
CA LEU A 189 12.38 -19.46 2.15
C LEU A 189 13.57 -18.52 2.33
N TYR A 190 13.64 -17.86 3.49
CA TYR A 190 14.74 -16.96 3.83
C TYR A 190 15.15 -17.15 5.28
N ALA A 191 16.47 -17.26 5.50
CA ALA A 191 17.05 -17.41 6.82
C ALA A 191 16.77 -16.19 7.72
N GLU A 192 16.96 -16.38 9.02
CA GLU A 192 16.99 -15.27 9.97
C GLU A 192 18.07 -14.26 9.57
N TYR A 193 17.80 -12.98 9.76
CA TYR A 193 18.72 -11.91 9.46
C TYR A 193 18.81 -10.91 10.61
N GLN A 194 20.03 -10.65 11.08
CA GLN A 194 20.30 -9.64 12.09
C GLN A 194 20.92 -8.40 11.43
N HIS A 195 20.31 -7.24 11.63
CA HIS A 195 20.89 -5.96 11.21
C HIS A 195 22.14 -5.64 12.04
N LYS A 196 23.03 -4.80 11.49
CA LYS A 196 24.28 -4.42 12.16
C LYS A 196 24.10 -3.39 13.26
N SER A 197 22.97 -2.72 13.30
CA SER A 197 22.71 -1.62 14.23
C SER A 197 21.24 -1.52 14.62
N SER A 198 20.99 -0.81 15.73
CA SER A 198 19.64 -0.43 16.17
C SER A 198 18.89 0.36 15.10
N ILE A 199 17.57 0.29 15.12
CA ILE A 199 16.70 1.11 14.23
C ILE A 199 16.78 2.60 14.54
N TYR A 200 17.22 2.96 15.75
CA TYR A 200 17.35 4.34 16.20
C TYR A 200 18.75 4.94 15.97
N GLU A 201 19.73 4.14 15.58
CA GLU A 201 21.06 4.66 15.23
C GLU A 201 20.94 5.56 13.98
N GLY A 202 21.50 6.76 14.08
CA GLY A 202 21.38 7.79 13.04
C GLY A 202 20.06 8.55 13.06
N LEU A 203 19.20 8.33 14.08
CA LEU A 203 17.96 9.10 14.24
C LEU A 203 18.29 10.58 14.40
N THR A 204 17.67 11.42 13.58
CA THR A 204 17.97 12.85 13.52
C THR A 204 16.68 13.65 13.61
N LYS A 205 16.69 14.70 14.44
CA LYS A 205 15.62 15.68 14.53
C LYS A 205 15.78 16.72 13.43
N TYR A 206 14.70 16.97 12.71
CA TYR A 206 14.59 18.06 11.73
C TYR A 206 13.52 19.03 12.21
N ALA A 207 13.90 20.29 12.40
CA ALA A 207 12.98 21.36 12.68
C ALA A 207 12.57 22.04 11.36
N ALA A 208 11.29 22.11 11.09
CA ALA A 208 10.73 22.87 9.98
C ALA A 208 9.84 23.97 10.55
N ALA A 209 10.13 25.22 10.21
CA ALA A 209 9.24 26.35 10.53
C ALA A 209 8.19 26.46 9.42
N TYR A 210 6.92 26.35 9.79
CA TYR A 210 5.80 26.60 8.90
C TYR A 210 4.82 27.53 9.61
N GLN A 211 4.57 28.70 9.06
CA GLN A 211 3.61 29.71 9.58
C GLN A 211 3.76 29.95 11.11
N GLN A 212 4.96 30.25 11.57
CA GLN A 212 5.30 30.47 12.99
C GLN A 212 5.22 29.25 13.92
N ILE A 213 4.87 28.07 13.40
CA ILE A 213 4.88 26.83 14.16
C ILE A 213 6.14 26.03 13.82
N VAL A 214 6.95 25.70 14.84
CA VAL A 214 8.09 24.80 14.68
C VAL A 214 7.59 23.36 14.82
N GLN A 215 7.54 22.64 13.72
CA GLN A 215 7.21 21.22 13.74
C GLN A 215 8.48 20.38 13.66
N ASN A 216 8.74 19.59 14.69
CA ASN A 216 9.84 18.65 14.70
C ASN A 216 9.46 17.35 14.01
N THR A 217 10.32 16.88 13.12
CA THR A 217 10.22 15.54 12.51
C THR A 217 11.47 14.75 12.82
N TYR A 218 11.29 13.45 13.08
CA TYR A 218 12.35 12.53 13.46
C TYR A 218 12.52 11.49 12.36
N LYS A 219 13.73 11.36 11.80
CA LYS A 219 14.01 10.45 10.70
C LYS A 219 15.32 9.71 10.94
N SER A 220 15.32 8.42 10.74
CA SER A 220 16.53 7.62 10.51
C SER A 220 16.65 7.28 9.02
N PHE A 221 17.86 6.99 8.57
CA PHE A 221 18.11 6.68 7.17
C PHE A 221 18.81 5.33 7.05
N ARG A 222 18.35 4.53 6.11
CA ARG A 222 18.99 3.28 5.72
C ARG A 222 19.42 3.39 4.27
N ARG A 223 20.55 2.74 3.94
CA ARG A 223 21.03 2.69 2.58
C ARG A 223 20.84 1.29 2.02
N ALA A 224 20.06 1.19 0.93
CA ALA A 224 20.02 0.02 0.07
C ALA A 224 20.95 0.25 -1.12
N GLY A 225 21.67 -0.75 -1.57
CA GLY A 225 22.57 -0.61 -2.70
C GLY A 225 23.17 -1.94 -3.16
N GLU A 226 24.03 -1.87 -4.17
CA GLU A 226 24.70 -3.01 -4.81
C GLU A 226 25.33 -3.94 -3.77
N ASN A 227 26.05 -3.36 -2.81
CA ASN A 227 26.82 -4.07 -1.79
C ASN A 227 26.03 -4.29 -0.48
N SER A 228 24.71 -4.10 -0.49
CA SER A 228 23.88 -4.45 0.67
C SER A 228 23.76 -5.95 0.81
N ASP A 229 23.72 -6.42 2.06
CA ASP A 229 23.51 -7.83 2.35
C ASP A 229 22.26 -8.35 1.61
N PRO A 230 22.34 -9.50 0.92
CA PRO A 230 21.22 -10.06 0.17
C PRO A 230 19.93 -10.20 0.99
N LEU A 231 20.06 -10.50 2.29
CA LEU A 231 18.91 -10.73 3.17
C LEU A 231 18.36 -9.45 3.83
N SER A 232 19.08 -8.31 3.72
CA SER A 232 18.76 -7.08 4.45
C SER A 232 17.46 -6.41 4.01
N TRP A 233 16.99 -6.67 2.80
CA TRP A 233 15.85 -6.00 2.17
C TRP A 233 14.80 -6.98 1.63
N ILE A 234 14.68 -8.15 2.23
CA ILE A 234 13.63 -9.10 1.89
C ILE A 234 12.33 -8.68 2.57
N HIS A 235 11.28 -8.47 1.78
CA HIS A 235 9.91 -8.30 2.27
C HIS A 235 9.29 -9.67 2.55
N LYS A 236 8.56 -9.80 3.66
CA LYS A 236 7.94 -11.07 4.07
C LYS A 236 6.76 -11.53 3.20
N GLY A 237 6.43 -10.76 2.17
CA GLY A 237 5.21 -10.94 1.41
C GLY A 237 4.08 -10.03 1.89
N ILE A 238 2.99 -10.01 1.13
CA ILE A 238 1.78 -9.24 1.41
C ILE A 238 0.63 -10.23 1.49
N LYS A 239 -0.15 -10.20 2.56
CA LYS A 239 -1.37 -11.00 2.65
C LYS A 239 -2.43 -10.40 1.71
N PRO A 240 -3.21 -11.22 0.99
CA PRO A 240 -4.27 -10.71 0.13
C PRO A 240 -5.34 -10.00 0.96
N HIS A 241 -5.83 -8.90 0.47
CA HIS A 241 -6.93 -8.17 1.09
C HIS A 241 -8.30 -8.55 0.52
N ASN A 242 -8.35 -9.01 -0.75
CA ASN A 242 -9.56 -9.47 -1.45
C ASN A 242 -10.72 -8.44 -1.40
N PHE A 243 -10.41 -7.15 -1.47
CA PHE A 243 -11.43 -6.08 -1.39
C PHE A 243 -12.48 -6.20 -2.49
N ALA A 244 -12.08 -6.61 -3.70
CA ALA A 244 -12.98 -6.83 -4.82
C ALA A 244 -14.00 -7.94 -4.52
N GLU A 245 -13.51 -9.08 -4.02
CA GLU A 245 -14.36 -10.21 -3.67
C GLU A 245 -15.32 -9.85 -2.55
N ASN A 246 -14.82 -9.19 -1.50
CA ASN A 246 -15.64 -8.71 -0.38
C ASN A 246 -16.72 -7.72 -0.84
N ALA A 247 -16.38 -6.84 -1.78
CA ALA A 247 -17.35 -5.88 -2.33
C ALA A 247 -18.46 -6.57 -3.11
N VAL A 248 -18.13 -7.59 -3.92
CA VAL A 248 -19.11 -8.36 -4.68
C VAL A 248 -20.00 -9.19 -3.75
N GLN A 249 -19.39 -9.96 -2.84
CA GLN A 249 -20.14 -10.79 -1.88
C GLN A 249 -21.03 -9.97 -0.94
N GLY A 250 -20.58 -8.78 -0.57
CA GLY A 250 -21.37 -7.85 0.26
C GLY A 250 -22.51 -7.15 -0.51
N THR A 251 -22.61 -7.29 -1.83
CA THR A 251 -23.62 -6.62 -2.64
C THR A 251 -24.76 -7.59 -3.00
N ASP A 252 -25.92 -7.36 -2.44
CA ASP A 252 -27.12 -8.10 -2.80
C ASP A 252 -27.66 -7.57 -4.13
N VAL A 253 -27.18 -8.20 -5.21
CA VAL A 253 -27.52 -7.80 -6.59
C VAL A 253 -28.98 -8.04 -6.88
N GLU A 254 -29.57 -9.15 -6.37
CA GLU A 254 -30.97 -9.51 -6.61
C GLU A 254 -31.89 -8.46 -6.00
N GLN A 255 -31.68 -8.09 -4.75
CA GLN A 255 -32.48 -7.05 -4.07
C GLN A 255 -32.36 -5.68 -4.76
N ILE A 256 -31.17 -5.33 -5.27
CA ILE A 256 -30.97 -4.05 -5.98
C ILE A 256 -31.78 -4.05 -7.27
N VAL A 257 -31.71 -5.14 -8.04
CA VAL A 257 -32.46 -5.28 -9.29
C VAL A 257 -33.95 -5.28 -9.03
N GLU A 258 -34.44 -6.02 -8.04
CA GLU A 258 -35.83 -6.08 -7.64
C GLU A 258 -36.38 -4.66 -7.28
N ASN A 259 -35.64 -3.93 -6.47
CA ASN A 259 -36.05 -2.56 -6.08
C ASN A 259 -36.11 -1.63 -7.30
N GLU A 260 -35.18 -1.73 -8.26
CA GLU A 260 -35.25 -0.91 -9.48
C GLU A 260 -36.44 -1.28 -10.36
N VAL A 261 -36.75 -2.56 -10.48
CA VAL A 261 -37.89 -3.05 -11.25
C VAL A 261 -39.19 -2.55 -10.60
N LEU A 262 -39.35 -2.69 -9.28
CA LEU A 262 -40.52 -2.20 -8.54
C LEU A 262 -40.70 -0.69 -8.68
N GLN A 263 -39.65 0.09 -8.50
CA GLN A 263 -39.67 1.54 -8.65
C GLN A 263 -40.07 1.96 -10.09
N PHE A 264 -39.58 1.25 -11.08
CA PHE A 264 -39.95 1.49 -12.47
C PHE A 264 -41.42 1.19 -12.72
N LEU A 265 -41.93 0.04 -12.25
CA LEU A 265 -43.35 -0.34 -12.39
C LEU A 265 -44.29 0.65 -11.69
N ASP A 266 -43.96 1.08 -10.48
CA ASP A 266 -44.73 2.09 -9.76
C ASP A 266 -44.82 3.39 -10.55
N THR A 267 -43.74 3.82 -11.20
CA THR A 267 -43.72 5.05 -12.00
C THR A 267 -44.44 4.89 -13.34
N ALA A 268 -44.43 3.70 -13.93
CA ALA A 268 -45.08 3.42 -15.22
C ALA A 268 -46.58 3.15 -15.11
N LEU A 269 -47.07 2.76 -13.92
CA LEU A 269 -48.50 2.46 -13.64
C LEU A 269 -49.23 3.61 -12.94
N SER A 270 -48.54 4.65 -12.52
CA SER A 270 -49.12 5.90 -11.97
C SER A 270 -49.35 6.92 -13.07
#